data_7c81c4e04619b59865db6760b966968f
#
_entry.id   7c81c4e04619b59865db6760b966968f
#
_cell.length_a   1.000
_cell.length_b   1.000
_cell.length_c   1.000
_cell.angle_alpha   90.00
_cell.angle_beta   90.00
_cell.angle_gamma   90.00
#
_symmetry.space_group_name_H-M   'P 1'
#
loop_
_entity.id
_entity.type
_entity.pdbx_description
1 polymer ?
#
loop_
_entity_poly.entity_id
_entity_poly.type
_entity_poly.pdbx_seq_one_letter_code
_entity_poly.pdbx_strand_id
1 'polypeptide(L)'
;MHEGGQTLIVKRHGHGHRADTEHFNADKLRNSIVAACVSCGVPAGHADSISRRITGQVAEWLHDRPEVTSEDLRRTAAHYLKTHHPDAAYLYEHHRSTL
;
A
#
# COMPACT_ATOMS: atom_id res chain seq x y z
N MET A 1 11.98 5.88 18.35
CA MET A 1 11.90 6.18 16.90
C MET A 1 10.66 5.51 16.33
N HIS A 2 9.82 6.28 15.66
CA HIS A 2 8.61 5.72 15.07
C HIS A 2 8.97 5.02 13.75
N GLU A 3 8.55 3.78 13.63
CA GLU A 3 8.66 3.04 12.37
C GLU A 3 7.26 2.87 11.79
N GLY A 4 7.14 2.81 10.47
CA GLY A 4 5.86 2.66 9.79
C GLY A 4 5.02 1.52 10.35
N GLY A 5 5.68 0.47 10.87
CA GLY A 5 4.99 -0.67 11.46
C GLY A 5 4.16 -0.37 12.68
N GLN A 6 4.39 0.78 13.33
CA GLN A 6 3.61 1.20 14.50
C GLN A 6 2.38 2.02 14.12
N THR A 7 2.25 2.40 12.86
CA THR A 7 1.09 3.15 12.40
C THR A 7 -0.14 2.24 12.37
N LEU A 8 -1.26 2.75 12.86
CA LEU A 8 -2.53 2.04 12.78
C LEU A 8 -3.22 2.33 11.46
N ILE A 9 -3.68 1.29 10.80
CA ILE A 9 -4.44 1.39 9.56
C ILE A 9 -5.91 1.21 9.91
N VAL A 10 -6.69 2.22 9.61
CA VAL A 10 -8.13 2.21 9.89
C VAL A 10 -8.87 1.74 8.65
N LYS A 11 -9.63 0.66 8.80
CA LYS A 11 -10.45 0.11 7.73
C LYS A 11 -11.91 0.36 8.07
N ARG A 12 -12.66 0.95 7.14
CA ARG A 12 -14.07 1.19 7.31
C ARG A 12 -14.88 0.16 6.55
N HIS A 13 -15.85 -0.42 7.24
CA HIS A 13 -16.80 -1.32 6.61
C HIS A 13 -18.01 -0.54 6.12
N GLY A 14 -18.72 -1.10 5.14
CA GLY A 14 -19.73 -0.40 4.38
C GLY A 14 -20.82 0.31 5.15
N HIS A 15 -21.19 -0.13 6.33
CA HIS A 15 -22.25 0.48 7.10
C HIS A 15 -21.77 1.39 8.23
N GLY A 16 -20.49 1.64 8.28
CA GLY A 16 -19.94 2.76 9.01
C GLY A 16 -20.03 2.78 10.53
N HIS A 17 -20.54 1.75 11.16
CA HIS A 17 -20.69 1.76 12.61
C HIS A 17 -19.43 1.40 13.35
N ARG A 18 -18.51 0.71 12.69
CA ARG A 18 -17.24 0.31 13.26
C ARG A 18 -16.12 0.49 12.28
N ALA A 19 -14.99 0.90 12.81
CA ALA A 19 -13.74 0.87 12.06
C ALA A 19 -12.87 -0.20 12.70
N ASP A 20 -12.35 -1.10 11.87
CA ASP A 20 -11.33 -2.03 12.32
C ASP A 20 -9.97 -1.35 12.17
N THR A 21 -9.07 -1.64 13.10
CA THR A 21 -7.70 -1.14 13.01
C THR A 21 -6.74 -2.31 13.01
N GLU A 22 -5.65 -2.15 12.29
CA GLU A 22 -4.55 -3.09 12.36
C GLU A 22 -3.24 -2.33 12.23
N HIS A 23 -2.16 -2.89 12.75
CA HIS A 23 -0.86 -2.28 12.56
C HIS A 23 -0.42 -2.39 11.12
N PHE A 24 0.30 -1.38 10.63
CA PHE A 24 0.87 -1.42 9.30
C PHE A 24 1.76 -2.66 9.16
N ASN A 25 1.57 -3.38 8.06
CA ASN A 25 2.33 -4.58 7.75
C ASN A 25 3.03 -4.38 6.39
N ALA A 26 4.34 -4.17 6.44
CA ALA A 26 5.13 -3.90 5.25
C ALA A 26 5.10 -5.06 4.25
N ASP A 27 5.11 -6.30 4.74
CA ASP A 27 5.06 -7.47 3.87
C ASP A 27 3.74 -7.56 3.11
N LYS A 28 2.66 -7.25 3.80
CA LYS A 28 1.32 -7.25 3.18
C LYS A 28 1.25 -6.19 2.08
N LEU A 29 1.77 -5.00 2.34
CA LEU A 29 1.81 -3.93 1.34
C LEU A 29 2.67 -4.36 0.14
N ARG A 30 3.87 -4.87 0.42
CA ARG A 30 4.78 -5.30 -0.64
C ARG A 30 4.13 -6.36 -1.52
N ASN A 31 3.51 -7.37 -0.92
CA ASN A 31 2.86 -8.43 -1.67
C ASN A 31 1.73 -7.91 -2.54
N SER A 32 0.96 -6.94 -2.05
CA SER A 32 -0.13 -6.36 -2.83
C SER A 32 0.39 -5.57 -4.04
N ILE A 33 1.52 -4.89 -3.90
CA ILE A 33 2.13 -4.16 -5.00
C ILE A 33 2.69 -5.13 -6.04
N VAL A 34 3.36 -6.20 -5.60
CA VAL A 34 3.86 -7.23 -6.50
C VAL A 34 2.70 -7.80 -7.32
N ALA A 35 1.59 -8.11 -6.68
CA ALA A 35 0.42 -8.68 -7.37
C ALA A 35 -0.09 -7.74 -8.47
N ALA A 36 -0.17 -6.44 -8.18
CA ALA A 36 -0.61 -5.46 -9.19
C ALA A 36 0.36 -5.40 -10.35
N CYS A 37 1.66 -5.37 -10.07
CA CYS A 37 2.69 -5.31 -11.12
C CYS A 37 2.67 -6.56 -11.99
N VAL A 38 2.61 -7.74 -11.39
CA VAL A 38 2.58 -9.00 -12.13
C VAL A 38 1.31 -9.07 -12.98
N SER A 39 0.19 -8.59 -12.48
CA SER A 39 -1.07 -8.54 -13.23
C SER A 39 -0.96 -7.69 -14.49
N CYS A 40 -0.04 -6.73 -14.50
CA CYS A 40 0.22 -5.87 -15.66
C CYS A 40 1.38 -6.36 -16.52
N GLY A 41 1.85 -7.58 -16.29
CA GLY A 41 2.91 -8.18 -17.11
C GLY A 41 4.32 -7.88 -16.66
N VAL A 42 4.51 -7.26 -15.49
CA VAL A 42 5.86 -6.99 -14.98
C VAL A 42 6.46 -8.33 -14.48
N PRO A 43 7.67 -8.66 -14.90
CA PRO A 43 8.32 -9.88 -14.41
C PRO A 43 8.48 -9.86 -12.89
N ALA A 44 8.37 -11.04 -12.26
CA ALA A 44 8.33 -11.15 -10.81
C ALA A 44 9.52 -10.49 -10.11
N GLY A 45 10.73 -10.66 -10.64
CA GLY A 45 11.91 -10.04 -10.04
C GLY A 45 11.89 -8.54 -10.09
N HIS A 46 11.41 -7.96 -11.20
CA HIS A 46 11.27 -6.52 -11.34
C HIS A 46 10.14 -6.01 -10.44
N ALA A 47 9.04 -6.75 -10.37
CA ALA A 47 7.93 -6.40 -9.49
C ALA A 47 8.40 -6.35 -8.03
N ASP A 48 9.23 -7.30 -7.63
CA ASP A 48 9.78 -7.32 -6.28
C ASP A 48 10.62 -6.07 -6.00
N SER A 49 11.49 -5.68 -6.94
CA SER A 49 12.32 -4.47 -6.79
C SER A 49 11.45 -3.22 -6.66
N ILE A 50 10.43 -3.08 -7.50
CA ILE A 50 9.51 -1.95 -7.44
C ILE A 50 8.82 -1.93 -6.09
N SER A 51 8.31 -3.08 -5.65
CA SER A 51 7.54 -3.16 -4.41
C SER A 51 8.38 -2.77 -3.19
N ARG A 52 9.65 -3.16 -3.17
CA ARG A 52 10.55 -2.80 -2.07
C ARG A 52 10.77 -1.30 -2.01
N ARG A 53 10.97 -0.67 -3.15
CA ARG A 53 11.15 0.78 -3.21
C ARG A 53 9.89 1.51 -2.76
N ILE A 54 8.74 1.11 -3.26
CA ILE A 54 7.47 1.75 -2.90
C ILE A 54 7.18 1.56 -1.41
N THR A 55 7.40 0.36 -0.89
CA THR A 55 7.17 0.09 0.52
C THR A 55 8.05 0.98 1.40
N GLY A 56 9.29 1.19 1.01
CA GLY A 56 10.19 2.10 1.73
C GLY A 56 9.69 3.53 1.72
N GLN A 57 9.20 4.00 0.58
CA GLN A 57 8.65 5.36 0.47
C GLN A 57 7.39 5.52 1.31
N VAL A 58 6.53 4.52 1.31
CA VAL A 58 5.32 4.53 2.14
C VAL A 58 5.69 4.52 3.62
N ALA A 59 6.67 3.72 4.01
CA ALA A 59 7.11 3.67 5.41
C ALA A 59 7.61 5.03 5.87
N GLU A 60 8.33 5.76 5.03
CA GLU A 60 8.74 7.12 5.35
C GLU A 60 7.56 8.07 5.47
N TRP A 61 6.58 7.94 4.58
CA TRP A 61 5.37 8.76 4.65
C TRP A 61 4.62 8.49 5.96
N LEU A 62 4.65 7.24 6.45
CA LEU A 62 3.98 6.87 7.70
C LEU A 62 4.72 7.33 8.95
N HIS A 63 5.97 7.73 8.82
CA HIS A 63 6.86 7.99 9.96
C HIS A 63 6.24 8.91 11.03
N ASP A 64 5.59 9.99 10.60
CA ASP A 64 4.98 10.96 11.50
C ASP A 64 3.46 10.78 11.62
N ARG A 65 2.94 9.67 11.15
CA ARG A 65 1.50 9.44 11.11
C ARG A 65 1.13 8.25 11.98
N PRO A 66 0.59 8.49 13.17
CA PRO A 66 0.22 7.38 14.06
C PRO A 66 -0.98 6.59 13.54
N GLU A 67 -1.78 7.19 12.66
CA GLU A 67 -2.99 6.57 12.14
C GLU A 67 -3.29 7.10 10.74
N VAL A 68 -3.63 6.20 9.83
CA VAL A 68 -4.07 6.56 8.49
C VAL A 68 -5.23 5.62 8.09
N THR A 69 -6.03 6.04 7.13
CA THR A 69 -7.06 5.14 6.60
C THR A 69 -6.43 4.21 5.56
N SER A 70 -7.06 3.04 5.36
CA SER A 70 -6.60 2.12 4.32
C SER A 70 -6.72 2.75 2.92
N GLU A 71 -7.69 3.64 2.71
CA GLU A 71 -7.81 4.36 1.45
C GLU A 71 -6.65 5.31 1.22
N ASP A 72 -6.25 6.06 2.26
CA ASP A 72 -5.10 6.95 2.15
C ASP A 72 -3.81 6.18 1.90
N LEU A 73 -3.65 5.04 2.56
CA LEU A 73 -2.50 4.18 2.35
C LEU A 73 -2.44 3.70 0.91
N ARG A 74 -3.56 3.22 0.38
CA ARG A 74 -3.63 2.74 -1.01
C ARG A 74 -3.35 3.85 -2.00
N ARG A 75 -3.93 5.03 -1.78
CA ARG A 75 -3.73 6.18 -2.66
C ARG A 75 -2.27 6.63 -2.66
N THR A 76 -1.64 6.63 -1.49
CA THR A 76 -0.24 7.03 -1.37
C THR A 76 0.67 6.03 -2.07
N ALA A 77 0.44 4.73 -1.86
CA ALA A 77 1.22 3.70 -2.53
C ALA A 77 1.05 3.79 -4.05
N ALA A 78 -0.17 4.00 -4.53
CA ALA A 78 -0.43 4.16 -5.96
C ALA A 78 0.28 5.39 -6.52
N HIS A 79 0.31 6.47 -5.78
CA HIS A 79 1.01 7.69 -6.20
C HIS A 79 2.50 7.41 -6.44
N TYR A 80 3.15 6.72 -5.54
CA TYR A 80 4.56 6.37 -5.71
C TYR A 80 4.75 5.36 -6.84
N LEU A 81 3.84 4.40 -6.96
CA LEU A 81 3.93 3.37 -7.99
C LEU A 81 3.77 3.95 -9.40
N LYS A 82 3.03 5.04 -9.53
CA LYS A 82 2.74 5.67 -10.82
C LYS A 82 4.01 6.05 -11.59
N THR A 83 5.07 6.44 -10.88
CA THR A 83 6.33 6.80 -11.53
C THR A 83 7.05 5.60 -12.13
N HIS A 84 6.73 4.41 -11.66
CA HIS A 84 7.33 3.17 -12.15
C HIS A 84 6.47 2.49 -13.21
N HIS A 85 5.16 2.45 -12.99
CA HIS A 85 4.26 1.74 -13.88
C HIS A 85 2.84 2.29 -13.71
N PRO A 86 2.43 3.22 -14.58
CA PRO A 86 1.10 3.85 -14.45
C PRO A 86 -0.07 2.88 -14.46
N ASP A 87 0.00 1.84 -15.30
CA ASP A 87 -1.08 0.86 -15.38
C ASP A 87 -1.21 0.06 -14.09
N ALA A 88 -0.08 -0.34 -13.50
CA ALA A 88 -0.09 -1.04 -12.23
C ALA A 88 -0.61 -0.13 -11.12
N ALA A 89 -0.24 1.14 -11.15
CA ALA A 89 -0.72 2.11 -10.17
C ALA A 89 -2.24 2.29 -10.25
N TYR A 90 -2.76 2.39 -11.47
CA TYR A 90 -4.20 2.49 -11.67
C TYR A 90 -4.92 1.25 -11.13
N LEU A 91 -4.42 0.07 -11.48
CA LEU A 91 -4.98 -1.17 -11.01
C LEU A 91 -4.95 -1.25 -9.48
N TYR A 92 -3.83 -0.86 -8.90
CA TYR A 92 -3.64 -0.91 -7.46
C TYR A 92 -4.62 0.01 -6.73
N GLU A 93 -4.80 1.21 -7.24
CA GLU A 93 -5.67 2.20 -6.62
C GLU A 93 -7.14 1.81 -6.69
N HIS A 94 -7.56 1.27 -7.83
CA HIS A 94 -8.98 1.05 -8.13
C HIS A 94 -9.45 -0.38 -7.90
N HIS A 95 -8.53 -1.34 -7.87
CA HIS A 95 -8.87 -2.71 -7.60
C HIS A 95 -8.89 -2.94 -6.10
N ARG A 96 -10.04 -3.23 -5.56
CA ARG A 96 -10.19 -3.38 -4.12
C ARG A 96 -9.69 -4.72 -3.63
N SER A 97 -8.42 -4.96 -3.80
CA SER A 97 -7.81 -6.09 -3.16
C SER A 97 -7.44 -5.72 -1.73
N THR A 98 -7.36 -6.70 -0.89
CA THR A 98 -7.11 -6.54 0.53
C THR A 98 -5.72 -5.95 0.78
N LEU A 99 -5.68 -4.93 1.55
CA LEU A 99 -4.43 -4.42 2.10
C LEU A 99 -4.26 -4.89 3.53
#